data_b5bb223873d588edc79a873eb781c224
#
_entry.id   b5bb223873d588edc79a873eb781c224
#
_cell.length_a   1.000
_cell.length_b   1.000
_cell.length_c   1.000
_cell.angle_alpha   90.00
_cell.angle_beta   90.00
_cell.angle_gamma   90.00
#
_symmetry.space_group_name_H-M   'P 1'
#
loop_
_entity.id
_entity.type
_entity.pdbx_description
1 polymer ?
#
loop_
_entity_poly.entity_id
_entity_poly.type
_entity_poly.pdbx_seq_one_letter_code
_entity_poly.pdbx_strand_id
1 'polypeptide(L)'
;MISRSDDYVEYCRETAKHARDLHDLALRGRDKKEATKLTHEKIVQAVELVPQDDLLDIGCGDGTLLRMARGIGVHSGIGLLATEEEVALVRRTGVDVRQGLADDLPLPDESASVVVCNNVLLIVPREKIPASLREMYRVTKAGGRIFIGEIPFAAQKDPTPQFSGRRELLSHLYRKHGLRTWFGMVRRMIWWRLTGQPEVVRPGTVVSFFATTEEFVKLAEDAGLETVRYWRHHDPDNRNNYLLRKPA
;
A
#
# COMPACT_ATOMS: atom_id res chain seq x y z
N MET A 1 18.53 10.37 18.22
CA MET A 1 17.65 9.16 18.19
C MET A 1 16.49 9.55 17.29
N ILE A 2 16.53 9.14 16.00
CA ILE A 2 15.47 9.45 15.02
C ILE A 2 14.24 8.66 15.47
N SER A 3 13.11 9.31 15.60
CA SER A 3 11.84 8.66 15.95
C SER A 3 11.51 7.63 14.86
N ARG A 4 11.05 6.43 15.23
CA ARG A 4 10.57 5.41 14.26
C ARG A 4 9.46 5.93 13.35
N SER A 5 8.78 7.02 13.75
CA SER A 5 7.73 7.67 12.95
C SER A 5 8.26 8.38 11.69
N ASP A 6 9.53 8.78 11.70
CA ASP A 6 10.12 9.53 10.58
C ASP A 6 10.76 8.61 9.54
N ASP A 7 11.03 7.35 9.90
CA ASP A 7 11.74 6.39 9.04
C ASP A 7 10.98 6.10 7.73
N TYR A 8 9.63 6.03 7.73
CA TYR A 8 8.89 5.72 6.50
C TYR A 8 8.78 6.92 5.55
N VAL A 9 8.74 8.15 6.08
CA VAL A 9 8.74 9.38 5.26
C VAL A 9 10.10 9.55 4.60
N GLU A 10 11.18 9.34 5.37
CA GLU A 10 12.55 9.36 4.81
C GLU A 10 12.74 8.25 3.77
N TYR A 11 12.17 7.08 4.02
CA TYR A 11 12.15 6.01 3.03
C TYR A 11 11.44 6.41 1.71
N CYS A 12 10.30 7.10 1.78
CA CYS A 12 9.60 7.62 0.60
C CYS A 12 10.45 8.67 -0.12
N ARG A 13 11.08 9.58 0.64
CA ARG A 13 11.99 10.61 0.10
C ARG A 13 13.18 10.00 -0.64
N GLU A 14 13.86 9.04 -0.06
CA GLU A 14 14.97 8.33 -0.68
C GLU A 14 14.53 7.55 -1.92
N THR A 15 13.34 6.96 -1.88
CA THR A 15 12.75 6.28 -3.06
C THR A 15 12.54 7.27 -4.20
N ALA A 16 11.99 8.45 -3.93
CA ALA A 16 11.75 9.48 -4.93
C ALA A 16 13.07 9.99 -5.57
N LYS A 17 14.10 10.19 -4.77
CA LYS A 17 15.44 10.61 -5.27
C LYS A 17 16.07 9.60 -6.22
N HIS A 18 15.81 8.30 -6.03
CA HIS A 18 16.42 7.22 -6.80
C HIS A 18 15.49 6.61 -7.84
N ALA A 19 14.26 7.10 -7.97
CA ALA A 19 13.31 6.64 -8.97
C ALA A 19 13.81 6.99 -10.39
N ARG A 20 13.92 5.97 -11.25
CA ARG A 20 14.32 6.14 -12.65
C ARG A 20 13.17 6.61 -13.52
N ASP A 21 11.96 6.24 -13.15
CA ASP A 21 10.72 6.67 -13.76
C ASP A 21 9.59 6.71 -12.71
N LEU A 22 8.41 7.24 -13.10
CA LEU A 22 7.25 7.34 -12.21
C LEU A 22 6.75 5.97 -11.75
N HIS A 23 6.93 4.93 -12.56
CA HIS A 23 6.53 3.58 -12.19
C HIS A 23 7.37 3.02 -11.02
N ASP A 24 8.64 3.40 -10.94
CA ASP A 24 9.49 3.05 -9.79
C ASP A 24 8.94 3.63 -8.46
N LEU A 25 8.23 4.76 -8.48
CA LEU A 25 7.55 5.31 -7.30
C LEU A 25 6.40 4.42 -6.83
N ALA A 26 5.55 3.99 -7.75
CA ALA A 26 4.34 3.22 -7.43
C ALA A 26 4.65 1.86 -6.80
N LEU A 27 5.66 1.17 -7.31
CA LEU A 27 5.95 -0.22 -6.96
C LEU A 27 7.36 -0.44 -6.48
N ARG A 28 8.16 0.64 -6.46
CA ARG A 28 9.56 0.57 -6.04
C ARG A 28 10.33 -0.49 -6.83
N GLY A 29 10.02 -0.59 -8.13
CA GLY A 29 10.65 -1.52 -9.08
C GLY A 29 10.29 -3.00 -8.90
N ARG A 30 9.22 -3.33 -8.15
CA ARG A 30 8.90 -4.73 -7.85
C ARG A 30 8.05 -5.43 -8.90
N ASP A 31 7.11 -4.72 -9.51
CA ASP A 31 6.13 -5.33 -10.42
C ASP A 31 6.20 -4.75 -11.83
N LYS A 32 5.64 -5.50 -12.78
CA LYS A 32 5.50 -5.03 -14.15
C LYS A 32 4.34 -4.03 -14.26
N LYS A 33 4.43 -3.08 -15.20
CA LYS A 33 3.38 -2.07 -15.46
C LYS A 33 2.00 -2.68 -15.68
N GLU A 34 1.96 -3.82 -16.36
CA GLU A 34 0.71 -4.56 -16.63
C GLU A 34 0.07 -5.10 -15.34
N ALA A 35 0.88 -5.61 -14.41
CA ALA A 35 0.39 -6.11 -13.12
C ALA A 35 -0.19 -4.97 -12.27
N THR A 36 0.45 -3.80 -12.29
CA THR A 36 -0.06 -2.59 -11.63
C THR A 36 -1.40 -2.16 -12.20
N LYS A 37 -1.51 -2.11 -13.52
CA LYS A 37 -2.76 -1.74 -14.20
C LYS A 37 -3.87 -2.69 -13.81
N LEU A 38 -3.63 -4.01 -13.86
CA LEU A 38 -4.61 -5.03 -13.48
C LEU A 38 -5.05 -4.89 -12.01
N THR A 39 -4.13 -4.55 -11.10
CA THR A 39 -4.46 -4.28 -9.70
C THR A 39 -5.42 -3.10 -9.58
N HIS A 40 -5.14 -1.99 -10.25
CA HIS A 40 -6.00 -0.82 -10.23
C HIS A 40 -7.37 -1.06 -10.89
N GLU A 41 -7.44 -1.85 -11.96
CA GLU A 41 -8.72 -2.29 -12.55
C GLU A 41 -9.57 -3.07 -11.55
N LYS A 42 -8.95 -3.98 -10.79
CA LYS A 42 -9.64 -4.71 -9.71
C LYS A 42 -10.09 -3.80 -8.56
N ILE A 43 -9.31 -2.78 -8.21
CA ILE A 43 -9.70 -1.78 -7.20
C ILE A 43 -10.93 -1.01 -7.69
N VAL A 44 -10.91 -0.48 -8.93
CA VAL A 44 -12.04 0.21 -9.55
C VAL A 44 -13.32 -0.63 -9.50
N GLN A 45 -13.21 -1.92 -9.84
CA GLN A 45 -14.34 -2.86 -9.74
C GLN A 45 -14.78 -3.10 -8.31
N ALA A 46 -13.83 -3.26 -7.37
CA ALA A 46 -14.13 -3.56 -5.97
C ALA A 46 -14.88 -2.42 -5.26
N VAL A 47 -14.51 -1.17 -5.58
CA VAL A 47 -15.18 0.02 -5.03
C VAL A 47 -16.36 0.48 -5.87
N GLU A 48 -16.64 -0.20 -7.01
CA GLU A 48 -17.74 0.18 -7.93
C GLU A 48 -17.67 1.66 -8.30
N LEU A 49 -16.50 2.12 -8.76
CA LEU A 49 -16.24 3.53 -9.02
C LEU A 49 -17.13 4.06 -10.15
N VAL A 50 -17.84 5.16 -9.89
CA VAL A 50 -18.78 5.79 -10.81
C VAL A 50 -18.49 7.28 -11.02
N PRO A 51 -19.06 7.92 -12.08
CA PRO A 51 -18.78 9.35 -12.38
C PRO A 51 -19.14 10.33 -11.25
N GLN A 52 -20.10 10.00 -10.40
CA GLN A 52 -20.53 10.85 -9.28
C GLN A 52 -19.58 10.82 -8.08
N ASP A 53 -18.58 9.93 -8.09
CA ASP A 53 -17.68 9.77 -6.97
C ASP A 53 -16.65 10.90 -6.88
N ASP A 54 -16.28 11.19 -5.62
CA ASP A 54 -15.09 11.93 -5.24
C ASP A 54 -14.06 10.93 -4.73
N LEU A 55 -13.00 10.71 -5.51
CA LEU A 55 -11.96 9.73 -5.21
C LEU A 55 -10.79 10.36 -4.44
N LEU A 56 -10.43 9.76 -3.32
CA LEU A 56 -9.16 9.97 -2.62
C LEU A 56 -8.28 8.73 -2.75
N ASP A 57 -7.06 8.89 -3.29
CA ASP A 57 -6.06 7.82 -3.42
C ASP A 57 -4.87 8.11 -2.50
N ILE A 58 -4.83 7.46 -1.33
CA ILE A 58 -3.77 7.61 -0.32
C ILE A 58 -2.57 6.76 -0.74
N GLY A 59 -1.42 7.41 -0.97
CA GLY A 59 -0.25 6.77 -1.53
C GLY A 59 -0.41 6.43 -3.00
N CYS A 60 -0.87 7.38 -3.79
CA CYS A 60 -1.30 7.21 -5.18
C CYS A 60 -0.18 6.77 -6.16
N GLY A 61 1.05 6.63 -5.68
CA GLY A 61 2.20 6.21 -6.48
C GLY A 61 2.39 7.07 -7.73
N ASP A 62 2.35 6.47 -8.92
CA ASP A 62 2.50 7.18 -10.18
C ASP A 62 1.20 7.87 -10.68
N GLY A 63 0.12 7.81 -9.92
CA GLY A 63 -1.18 8.37 -10.26
C GLY A 63 -1.98 7.55 -11.28
N THR A 64 -1.65 6.28 -11.49
CA THR A 64 -2.36 5.43 -12.46
C THR A 64 -3.85 5.29 -12.11
N LEU A 65 -4.22 5.07 -10.86
CA LEU A 65 -5.63 4.99 -10.45
C LEU A 65 -6.39 6.30 -10.74
N LEU A 66 -5.77 7.45 -10.46
CA LEU A 66 -6.36 8.76 -10.74
C LEU A 66 -6.58 9.00 -12.22
N ARG A 67 -5.65 8.57 -13.09
CA ARG A 67 -5.85 8.64 -14.54
C ARG A 67 -6.98 7.73 -15.02
N MET A 68 -7.12 6.53 -14.46
CA MET A 68 -8.23 5.63 -14.75
C MET A 68 -9.56 6.22 -14.29
N ALA A 69 -9.63 6.79 -13.09
CA ALA A 69 -10.80 7.48 -12.56
C ALA A 69 -11.22 8.66 -13.46
N ARG A 70 -10.27 9.45 -13.94
CA ARG A 70 -10.54 10.50 -14.95
C ARG A 70 -11.13 9.92 -16.23
N GLY A 71 -10.65 8.75 -16.68
CA GLY A 71 -11.20 8.05 -17.86
C GLY A 71 -12.63 7.56 -17.66
N ILE A 72 -13.02 7.26 -16.43
CA ILE A 72 -14.41 6.92 -16.03
C ILE A 72 -15.27 8.19 -15.96
N GLY A 73 -14.65 9.35 -15.74
CA GLY A 73 -15.33 10.63 -15.61
C GLY A 73 -15.76 10.94 -14.18
N VAL A 74 -15.02 10.47 -13.16
CA VAL A 74 -15.33 10.80 -11.75
C VAL A 74 -15.36 12.30 -11.51
N HIS A 75 -16.22 12.74 -10.58
CA HIS A 75 -16.44 14.15 -10.27
C HIS A 75 -15.14 14.83 -9.81
N SER A 76 -14.39 14.20 -8.91
CA SER A 76 -13.07 14.66 -8.50
C SER A 76 -12.14 13.47 -8.20
N GLY A 77 -10.82 13.69 -8.31
CA GLY A 77 -9.83 12.69 -7.94
C GLY A 77 -8.57 13.36 -7.40
N ILE A 78 -8.26 13.10 -6.12
CA ILE A 78 -7.10 13.64 -5.42
C ILE A 78 -6.20 12.49 -4.98
N GLY A 79 -4.90 12.62 -5.23
CA GLY A 79 -3.88 11.71 -4.73
C GLY A 79 -3.09 12.31 -3.58
N LEU A 80 -2.69 11.48 -2.62
CA LEU A 80 -1.77 11.88 -1.57
C LEU A 80 -0.46 11.10 -1.66
N LEU A 81 0.63 11.78 -1.40
CA LEU A 81 1.98 11.22 -1.32
C LEU A 81 2.68 11.75 -0.08
N ALA A 82 3.61 10.98 0.48
CA ALA A 82 4.22 11.29 1.76
C ALA A 82 5.19 12.48 1.70
N THR A 83 5.76 12.78 0.53
CA THR A 83 6.82 13.79 0.40
C THR A 83 6.58 14.73 -0.77
N GLU A 84 7.06 15.97 -0.66
CA GLU A 84 6.99 16.96 -1.73
C GLU A 84 7.79 16.53 -2.97
N GLU A 85 8.85 15.77 -2.80
CA GLU A 85 9.65 15.22 -3.90
C GLU A 85 8.82 14.27 -4.78
N GLU A 86 8.03 13.38 -4.16
CA GLU A 86 7.10 12.50 -4.87
C GLU A 86 6.00 13.32 -5.56
N VAL A 87 5.40 14.27 -4.83
CA VAL A 87 4.35 15.17 -5.35
C VAL A 87 4.85 15.93 -6.59
N ALA A 88 6.05 16.51 -6.54
CA ALA A 88 6.62 17.25 -7.65
C ALA A 88 6.80 16.39 -8.92
N LEU A 89 7.16 15.12 -8.75
CA LEU A 89 7.31 14.18 -9.86
C LEU A 89 5.95 13.81 -10.47
N VAL A 90 4.97 13.47 -9.64
CA VAL A 90 3.68 12.94 -10.11
C VAL A 90 2.77 14.05 -10.66
N ARG A 91 2.83 15.26 -10.10
CA ARG A 91 2.07 16.43 -10.59
C ARG A 91 2.32 16.71 -12.08
N ARG A 92 3.50 16.39 -12.60
CA ARG A 92 3.85 16.52 -14.03
C ARG A 92 2.97 15.66 -14.95
N THR A 93 2.30 14.65 -14.41
CA THR A 93 1.36 13.81 -15.19
C THR A 93 -0.03 14.45 -15.34
N GLY A 94 -0.26 15.63 -14.74
CA GLY A 94 -1.52 16.36 -14.82
C GLY A 94 -2.63 15.82 -13.92
N VAL A 95 -2.31 14.98 -12.91
CA VAL A 95 -3.25 14.59 -11.85
C VAL A 95 -3.14 15.53 -10.64
N ASP A 96 -4.24 15.73 -9.90
CA ASP A 96 -4.20 16.49 -8.64
C ASP A 96 -3.56 15.62 -7.56
N VAL A 97 -2.38 16.02 -7.11
CA VAL A 97 -1.65 15.35 -6.03
C VAL A 97 -1.16 16.36 -5.01
N ARG A 98 -1.23 15.97 -3.74
CA ARG A 98 -0.84 16.80 -2.58
C ARG A 98 0.02 15.97 -1.62
N GLN A 99 0.81 16.66 -0.81
CA GLN A 99 1.49 16.02 0.29
C GLN A 99 0.50 15.71 1.41
N GLY A 100 0.59 14.52 1.99
CA GLY A 100 -0.21 14.10 3.14
C GLY A 100 0.19 12.71 3.62
N LEU A 101 0.03 12.47 4.91
CA LEU A 101 0.28 11.19 5.56
C LEU A 101 -1.05 10.49 5.83
N ALA A 102 -1.04 9.15 5.89
CA ALA A 102 -2.26 8.39 6.12
C ALA A 102 -2.90 8.67 7.50
N ASP A 103 -2.09 9.08 8.48
CA ASP A 103 -2.49 9.43 9.85
C ASP A 103 -2.75 10.93 10.06
N ASP A 104 -2.59 11.74 9.00
CA ASP A 104 -2.86 13.20 9.00
C ASP A 104 -3.19 13.65 7.57
N LEU A 105 -4.48 13.52 7.19
CA LEU A 105 -4.96 13.81 5.84
C LEU A 105 -5.29 15.30 5.70
N PRO A 106 -4.66 16.05 4.77
CA PRO A 106 -4.87 17.49 4.57
C PRO A 106 -6.16 17.75 3.78
N LEU A 107 -7.26 17.16 4.20
CA LEU A 107 -8.56 17.22 3.54
C LEU A 107 -9.68 17.49 4.55
N PRO A 108 -10.75 18.20 4.16
CA PRO A 108 -11.91 18.39 5.01
C PRO A 108 -12.61 17.07 5.36
N ASP A 109 -13.40 17.10 6.45
CA ASP A 109 -14.34 16.02 6.77
C ASP A 109 -15.28 15.80 5.59
N GLU A 110 -15.66 14.53 5.38
CA GLU A 110 -16.65 14.13 4.38
C GLU A 110 -16.39 14.65 2.96
N SER A 111 -15.12 14.75 2.57
CA SER A 111 -14.70 15.26 1.27
C SER A 111 -14.63 14.20 0.17
N ALA A 112 -14.60 12.90 0.50
CA ALA A 112 -14.49 11.81 -0.47
C ALA A 112 -15.64 10.80 -0.33
N SER A 113 -16.23 10.35 -1.43
CA SER A 113 -17.18 9.23 -1.44
C SER A 113 -16.49 7.88 -1.57
N VAL A 114 -15.28 7.87 -2.12
CA VAL A 114 -14.41 6.69 -2.25
C VAL A 114 -13.00 7.02 -1.79
N VAL A 115 -12.50 6.25 -0.84
CA VAL A 115 -11.12 6.31 -0.37
C VAL A 115 -10.40 5.02 -0.74
N VAL A 116 -9.22 5.13 -1.34
CA VAL A 116 -8.35 3.99 -1.65
C VAL A 116 -7.03 4.17 -0.90
N CYS A 117 -6.58 3.11 -0.24
CA CYS A 117 -5.29 3.04 0.43
C CYS A 117 -4.66 1.68 0.13
N ASN A 118 -3.94 1.59 -0.99
CA ASN A 118 -3.40 0.33 -1.47
C ASN A 118 -1.88 0.26 -1.32
N ASN A 119 -1.38 -0.79 -0.67
CA ASN A 119 0.06 -1.02 -0.47
C ASN A 119 0.76 0.12 0.32
N VAL A 120 0.05 0.79 1.23
CA VAL A 120 0.53 1.92 2.04
C VAL A 120 0.63 1.54 3.51
N LEU A 121 -0.44 1.03 4.13
CA LEU A 121 -0.45 0.79 5.58
C LEU A 121 0.64 -0.18 6.04
N LEU A 122 1.11 -1.06 5.17
CA LEU A 122 2.20 -2.00 5.50
C LEU A 122 3.53 -1.31 5.87
N ILE A 123 3.74 -0.06 5.44
CA ILE A 123 4.95 0.73 5.78
C ILE A 123 4.69 1.74 6.90
N VAL A 124 3.42 2.01 7.22
CA VAL A 124 3.04 2.91 8.31
C VAL A 124 3.35 2.24 9.66
N PRO A 125 3.96 2.94 10.62
CA PRO A 125 4.19 2.41 11.96
C PRO A 125 2.90 1.90 12.59
N ARG A 126 2.96 0.73 13.26
CA ARG A 126 1.80 0.05 13.83
C ARG A 126 0.98 0.96 14.75
N GLU A 127 1.64 1.76 15.56
CA GLU A 127 1.03 2.72 16.49
C GLU A 127 0.21 3.82 15.81
N LYS A 128 0.48 4.10 14.53
CA LYS A 128 -0.22 5.10 13.72
C LYS A 128 -1.43 4.53 12.95
N ILE A 129 -1.58 3.22 12.87
CA ILE A 129 -2.69 2.57 12.13
C ILE A 129 -4.07 3.00 12.64
N PRO A 130 -4.34 3.06 13.99
CA PRO A 130 -5.63 3.54 14.46
C PRO A 130 -5.92 5.00 14.08
N ALA A 131 -4.90 5.87 14.04
CA ALA A 131 -5.05 7.25 13.58
C ALA A 131 -5.35 7.30 12.08
N SER A 132 -4.64 6.49 11.27
CA SER A 132 -4.87 6.39 9.83
C SER A 132 -6.30 5.96 9.51
N LEU A 133 -6.84 4.97 10.22
CA LEU A 133 -8.23 4.52 10.01
C LEU A 133 -9.24 5.59 10.42
N ARG A 134 -9.01 6.32 11.51
CA ARG A 134 -9.87 7.45 11.92
C ARG A 134 -9.84 8.60 10.92
N GLU A 135 -8.68 8.91 10.34
CA GLU A 135 -8.57 9.92 9.29
C GLU A 135 -9.32 9.50 8.02
N MET A 136 -9.19 8.23 7.60
CA MET A 136 -9.98 7.69 6.49
C MET A 136 -11.48 7.77 6.79
N TYR A 137 -11.91 7.44 8.00
CA TYR A 137 -13.31 7.61 8.43
C TYR A 137 -13.73 9.08 8.35
N ARG A 138 -12.93 10.00 8.89
CA ARG A 138 -13.24 11.44 8.94
C ARG A 138 -13.47 12.03 7.55
N VAL A 139 -12.56 11.76 6.61
CA VAL A 139 -12.65 12.33 5.24
C VAL A 139 -13.68 11.64 4.36
N THR A 140 -14.13 10.44 4.73
CA THR A 140 -15.13 9.71 3.96
C THR A 140 -16.52 10.24 4.25
N LYS A 141 -17.34 10.48 3.22
CA LYS A 141 -18.75 10.85 3.32
C LYS A 141 -19.56 9.72 3.97
N ALA A 142 -20.68 10.04 4.62
CA ALA A 142 -21.63 9.05 5.10
C ALA A 142 -22.04 8.10 3.96
N GLY A 143 -22.06 6.79 4.21
CA GLY A 143 -22.29 5.75 3.22
C GLY A 143 -21.13 5.51 2.23
N GLY A 144 -20.03 6.28 2.33
CA GLY A 144 -18.88 6.17 1.46
C GLY A 144 -18.07 4.88 1.64
N ARG A 145 -17.30 4.54 0.63
CA ARG A 145 -16.57 3.26 0.50
C ARG A 145 -15.07 3.48 0.68
N ILE A 146 -14.44 2.56 1.40
CA ILE A 146 -12.99 2.61 1.68
C ILE A 146 -12.38 1.27 1.27
N PHE A 147 -11.43 1.30 0.34
CA PHE A 147 -10.63 0.14 -0.02
C PHE A 147 -9.26 0.22 0.66
N ILE A 148 -8.91 -0.81 1.42
CA ILE A 148 -7.57 -0.96 1.99
C ILE A 148 -6.97 -2.26 1.46
N GLY A 149 -5.86 -2.14 0.72
CA GLY A 149 -5.24 -3.27 0.04
C GLY A 149 -3.83 -3.58 0.50
N GLU A 150 -3.44 -4.83 0.23
CA GLU A 150 -2.07 -5.30 0.41
C GLU A 150 -1.61 -5.36 1.88
N ILE A 151 -2.52 -5.62 2.83
CA ILE A 151 -2.16 -5.83 4.23
C ILE A 151 -1.56 -7.22 4.41
N PRO A 152 -0.28 -7.34 4.82
CA PRO A 152 0.35 -8.62 5.08
C PRO A 152 -0.32 -9.36 6.25
N PHE A 153 -0.53 -10.67 6.08
CA PHE A 153 -1.22 -11.47 7.08
C PHE A 153 -0.30 -11.94 8.21
N ALA A 154 -0.69 -11.66 9.46
CA ALA A 154 0.13 -11.90 10.65
C ALA A 154 0.10 -13.34 11.19
N ALA A 155 -0.77 -14.23 10.71
CA ALA A 155 -0.87 -15.61 11.23
C ALA A 155 0.39 -16.44 11.01
N GLN A 156 1.41 -15.85 10.43
CA GLN A 156 2.64 -16.54 10.10
C GLN A 156 3.81 -15.84 10.76
N LYS A 157 4.17 -16.33 11.95
CA LYS A 157 5.53 -16.15 12.50
C LYS A 157 6.60 -16.76 11.59
N ASP A 158 6.18 -17.53 10.58
CA ASP A 158 7.05 -18.12 9.54
C ASP A 158 6.58 -17.62 8.16
N PRO A 159 7.41 -16.83 7.44
CA PRO A 159 7.09 -16.37 6.09
C PRO A 159 7.01 -17.49 5.04
N THR A 160 7.13 -18.76 5.43
CA THR A 160 7.29 -19.88 4.49
C THR A 160 6.17 -20.94 4.44
N PRO A 161 4.95 -20.78 4.96
CA PRO A 161 3.99 -21.91 5.00
C PRO A 161 3.36 -22.28 3.65
N GLN A 162 3.62 -21.52 2.59
CA GLN A 162 3.15 -21.87 1.24
C GLN A 162 4.13 -22.77 0.47
N PHE A 163 5.32 -22.95 1.01
CA PHE A 163 6.35 -23.77 0.40
C PHE A 163 6.69 -24.94 1.33
N SER A 164 6.64 -26.15 0.81
CA SER A 164 7.00 -27.37 1.55
C SER A 164 8.48 -27.39 2.01
N GLY A 165 9.25 -26.37 1.60
CA GLY A 165 10.63 -26.18 2.04
C GLY A 165 11.36 -25.04 1.31
N ARG A 166 12.57 -24.74 1.83
CA ARG A 166 13.47 -23.70 1.28
C ARG A 166 13.76 -23.85 -0.21
N ARG A 167 13.80 -25.08 -0.74
CA ARG A 167 14.05 -25.34 -2.18
C ARG A 167 12.89 -24.84 -3.03
N GLU A 168 11.66 -25.05 -2.60
CA GLU A 168 10.47 -24.62 -3.32
C GLU A 168 10.35 -23.09 -3.31
N LEU A 169 10.60 -22.45 -2.15
CA LEU A 169 10.70 -20.99 -2.03
C LEU A 169 11.74 -20.42 -2.99
N LEU A 170 12.97 -20.96 -2.98
CA LEU A 170 14.04 -20.50 -3.85
C LEU A 170 13.73 -20.69 -5.34
N SER A 171 13.08 -21.82 -5.69
CA SER A 171 12.63 -22.09 -7.05
C SER A 171 11.54 -21.10 -7.50
N HIS A 172 10.59 -20.79 -6.61
CA HIS A 172 9.53 -19.80 -6.87
C HIS A 172 10.13 -18.42 -7.07
N LEU A 173 11.00 -17.98 -6.18
CA LEU A 173 11.69 -16.69 -6.27
C LEU A 173 12.54 -16.56 -7.54
N TYR A 174 13.18 -17.64 -7.95
CA TYR A 174 13.91 -17.71 -9.22
C TYR A 174 12.98 -17.50 -10.43
N ARG A 175 11.83 -18.18 -10.44
CA ARG A 175 10.85 -18.09 -11.53
C ARG A 175 10.19 -16.70 -11.59
N LYS A 176 9.89 -16.10 -10.42
CA LYS A 176 9.18 -14.80 -10.32
C LYS A 176 10.11 -13.60 -10.59
N HIS A 177 11.34 -13.65 -10.11
CA HIS A 177 12.22 -12.47 -10.07
C HIS A 177 13.54 -12.62 -10.87
N GLY A 178 13.79 -13.80 -11.43
CA GLY A 178 14.99 -14.08 -12.24
C GLY A 178 16.28 -14.29 -11.44
N LEU A 179 17.32 -14.70 -12.16
CA LEU A 179 18.63 -15.11 -11.60
C LEU A 179 19.29 -14.06 -10.70
N ARG A 180 19.25 -12.79 -11.10
CA ARG A 180 19.97 -11.71 -10.41
C ARG A 180 19.41 -11.46 -9.01
N THR A 181 18.08 -11.43 -8.87
CA THR A 181 17.40 -11.27 -7.59
C THR A 181 17.56 -12.51 -6.72
N TRP A 182 17.49 -13.69 -7.32
CA TRP A 182 17.72 -14.96 -6.66
C TRP A 182 19.12 -15.05 -6.03
N PHE A 183 20.18 -14.73 -6.77
CA PHE A 183 21.54 -14.68 -6.23
C PHE A 183 21.68 -13.68 -5.07
N GLY A 184 21.05 -12.50 -5.18
CA GLY A 184 21.03 -11.51 -4.10
C GLY A 184 20.40 -12.04 -2.81
N MET A 185 19.33 -12.83 -2.92
CA MET A 185 18.65 -13.43 -1.77
C MET A 185 19.45 -14.60 -1.16
N VAL A 186 20.04 -15.44 -2.00
CA VAL A 186 20.88 -16.55 -1.51
C VAL A 186 22.10 -15.99 -0.76
N ARG A 187 22.77 -14.96 -1.29
CA ARG A 187 23.88 -14.27 -0.63
C ARG A 187 23.46 -13.71 0.74
N ARG A 188 22.27 -13.10 0.83
CA ARG A 188 21.68 -12.58 2.08
C ARG A 188 21.42 -13.68 3.10
N MET A 189 20.86 -14.79 2.67
CA MET A 189 20.61 -15.96 3.55
C MET A 189 21.93 -16.53 4.11
N ILE A 190 22.96 -16.59 3.29
CA ILE A 190 24.32 -17.04 3.71
C ILE A 190 24.90 -16.04 4.72
N TRP A 191 24.84 -14.76 4.43
CA TRP A 191 25.35 -13.70 5.33
C TRP A 191 24.66 -13.73 6.68
N TRP A 192 23.32 -13.80 6.71
CA TRP A 192 22.57 -13.89 7.95
C TRP A 192 22.94 -15.15 8.76
N ARG A 193 23.14 -16.27 8.07
CA ARG A 193 23.54 -17.52 8.75
C ARG A 193 24.94 -17.45 9.35
N LEU A 194 25.85 -16.69 8.74
CA LEU A 194 27.25 -16.55 9.19
C LEU A 194 27.42 -15.49 10.28
N THR A 195 26.62 -14.41 10.24
CA THR A 195 26.81 -13.25 11.14
C THR A 195 25.80 -13.21 12.27
N GLY A 196 24.69 -13.96 12.19
CA GLY A 196 23.57 -13.90 13.14
C GLY A 196 22.82 -12.56 13.10
N GLN A 197 23.26 -11.61 12.29
CA GLN A 197 22.61 -10.31 12.15
C GLN A 197 21.76 -10.28 10.90
N PRO A 198 20.48 -9.80 10.98
CA PRO A 198 19.76 -9.44 9.79
C PRO A 198 20.59 -8.37 9.07
N GLU A 199 20.84 -8.57 7.79
CA GLU A 199 21.41 -7.51 6.94
C GLU A 199 20.58 -6.25 7.16
N VAL A 200 21.23 -5.11 7.43
CA VAL A 200 20.55 -3.81 7.56
C VAL A 200 19.58 -3.72 6.38
N VAL A 201 18.31 -3.73 6.72
CA VAL A 201 17.23 -3.74 5.74
C VAL A 201 17.45 -2.53 4.86
N ARG A 202 17.80 -2.75 3.60
CA ARG A 202 17.91 -1.64 2.65
C ARG A 202 16.58 -0.90 2.66
N PRO A 203 16.57 0.44 2.57
CA PRO A 203 15.34 1.18 2.35
C PRO A 203 14.57 0.47 1.24
N GLY A 204 13.41 -0.11 1.53
CA GLY A 204 12.66 -0.92 0.56
C GLY A 204 12.02 -2.20 1.06
N THR A 205 12.27 -2.61 2.29
CA THR A 205 11.67 -3.81 2.89
C THR A 205 11.09 -3.57 4.29
N VAL A 206 10.78 -2.33 4.64
CA VAL A 206 10.18 -2.04 5.94
C VAL A 206 8.69 -2.39 5.87
N VAL A 207 8.34 -3.62 6.23
CA VAL A 207 6.97 -3.96 6.61
C VAL A 207 6.86 -3.65 8.10
N SER A 208 6.21 -2.54 8.43
CA SER A 208 6.00 -2.08 9.80
C SER A 208 4.69 -2.56 10.39
N PHE A 209 3.71 -2.86 9.52
CA PHE A 209 2.38 -3.31 9.91
C PHE A 209 1.98 -4.60 9.20
N PHE A 210 1.50 -5.55 9.97
CA PHE A 210 0.83 -6.78 9.55
C PHE A 210 -0.21 -7.15 10.60
N ALA A 211 -1.31 -7.79 10.21
CA ALA A 211 -2.42 -8.11 11.09
C ALA A 211 -3.08 -9.44 10.70
N THR A 212 -3.69 -10.14 11.66
CA THR A 212 -4.70 -11.15 11.32
C THR A 212 -5.93 -10.47 10.77
N THR A 213 -6.81 -11.23 10.11
CA THR A 213 -8.08 -10.68 9.61
C THR A 213 -8.93 -10.11 10.75
N GLU A 214 -9.04 -10.86 11.85
CA GLU A 214 -9.82 -10.48 13.03
C GLU A 214 -9.27 -9.22 13.68
N GLU A 215 -7.94 -9.12 13.79
CA GLU A 215 -7.28 -7.94 14.32
C GLU A 215 -7.53 -6.70 13.46
N PHE A 216 -7.44 -6.83 12.14
CA PHE A 216 -7.67 -5.69 11.23
C PHE A 216 -9.14 -5.26 11.23
N VAL A 217 -10.08 -6.22 11.20
CA VAL A 217 -11.52 -5.94 11.29
C VAL A 217 -11.83 -5.18 12.58
N LYS A 218 -11.28 -5.64 13.72
CA LYS A 218 -11.47 -4.93 14.99
C LYS A 218 -10.91 -3.51 14.96
N LEU A 219 -9.73 -3.28 14.39
CA LEU A 219 -9.16 -1.94 14.24
C LEU A 219 -10.05 -1.03 13.38
N ALA A 220 -10.67 -1.57 12.32
CA ALA A 220 -11.60 -0.83 11.48
C ALA A 220 -12.90 -0.49 12.25
N GLU A 221 -13.46 -1.44 12.99
CA GLU A 221 -14.65 -1.24 13.84
C GLU A 221 -14.38 -0.21 14.94
N ASP A 222 -13.23 -0.27 15.61
CA ASP A 222 -12.80 0.70 16.63
C ASP A 222 -12.65 2.13 16.05
N ALA A 223 -12.46 2.25 14.73
CA ALA A 223 -12.47 3.52 14.01
C ALA A 223 -13.85 3.93 13.48
N GLY A 224 -14.90 3.16 13.74
CA GLY A 224 -16.28 3.42 13.30
C GLY A 224 -16.60 2.92 11.89
N LEU A 225 -15.76 2.09 11.29
CA LEU A 225 -15.91 1.56 9.94
C LEU A 225 -16.55 0.18 9.96
N GLU A 226 -17.48 -0.07 9.04
CA GLU A 226 -18.06 -1.40 8.81
C GLU A 226 -17.25 -2.17 7.78
N THR A 227 -16.91 -3.43 8.06
CA THR A 227 -16.30 -4.32 7.09
C THR A 227 -17.36 -4.94 6.19
N VAL A 228 -17.42 -4.51 4.93
CA VAL A 228 -18.36 -5.04 3.92
C VAL A 228 -17.90 -6.42 3.44
N ARG A 229 -16.63 -6.54 3.10
CA ARG A 229 -15.99 -7.81 2.73
C ARG A 229 -14.48 -7.71 2.83
N TYR A 230 -13.84 -8.85 2.92
CA TYR A 230 -12.40 -9.00 2.77
C TYR A 230 -12.08 -10.21 1.89
N TRP A 231 -10.91 -10.19 1.26
CA TRP A 231 -10.43 -11.32 0.47
C TRP A 231 -8.91 -11.36 0.45
N ARG A 232 -8.39 -12.55 0.31
CA ARG A 232 -6.96 -12.79 0.23
C ARG A 232 -6.53 -12.77 -1.23
N HIS A 233 -5.40 -12.16 -1.53
CA HIS A 233 -4.70 -12.44 -2.77
C HIS A 233 -4.27 -13.90 -2.79
N HIS A 234 -4.55 -14.59 -3.91
CA HIS A 234 -4.01 -15.93 -4.15
C HIS A 234 -2.52 -15.89 -4.54
N ASP A 235 -1.84 -14.78 -4.31
CA ASP A 235 -0.42 -14.60 -4.52
C ASP A 235 0.36 -15.13 -3.29
N PRO A 236 1.58 -15.69 -3.47
CA PRO A 236 2.40 -16.22 -2.39
C PRO A 236 2.70 -15.24 -1.25
N ASP A 237 2.47 -13.95 -1.45
CA ASP A 237 2.76 -12.92 -0.45
C ASP A 237 1.72 -12.83 0.70
N ASN A 238 0.66 -13.66 0.69
CA ASN A 238 -0.34 -13.74 1.77
C ASN A 238 -0.87 -12.38 2.23
N ARG A 239 -1.41 -11.60 1.31
CA ARG A 239 -1.93 -10.27 1.59
C ARG A 239 -3.45 -10.24 1.52
N ASN A 240 -4.06 -9.50 2.43
CA ASN A 240 -5.50 -9.30 2.50
C ASN A 240 -5.88 -7.92 1.94
N ASN A 241 -7.05 -7.88 1.31
CA ASN A 241 -7.74 -6.65 0.93
C ASN A 241 -9.04 -6.55 1.69
N TYR A 242 -9.44 -5.34 2.01
CA TYR A 242 -10.64 -5.02 2.75
C TYR A 242 -11.44 -3.95 2.01
N LEU A 243 -12.73 -4.17 1.87
CA LEU A 243 -13.69 -3.15 1.50
C LEU A 243 -14.48 -2.80 2.76
N LEU A 244 -14.34 -1.55 3.18
CA LEU A 244 -14.99 -0.99 4.34
C LEU A 244 -16.01 0.06 3.90
N ARG A 245 -16.91 0.44 4.81
CA ARG A 245 -17.90 1.50 4.60
C ARG A 245 -17.98 2.38 5.84
N LYS A 246 -18.10 3.69 5.64
CA LYS A 246 -18.58 4.58 6.69
C LYS A 246 -20.09 4.43 6.79
N PRO A 247 -20.67 4.12 7.95
CA PRO A 247 -22.14 4.10 8.13
C PRO A 247 -22.80 5.40 7.69
N ALA A 248 -24.08 5.31 7.25
CA ALA A 248 -24.86 6.45 6.81
C ALA A 248 -25.30 7.31 8.00
#